data_72f672021d36d8dc0a2758461c3ccf60
#
_entry.id   72f672021d36d8dc0a2758461c3ccf60
#
_cell.length_a   1.000
_cell.length_b   1.000
_cell.length_c   1.000
_cell.angle_alpha   90.00
_cell.angle_beta   90.00
_cell.angle_gamma   90.00
#
_symmetry.space_group_name_H-M   'P 1'
#
loop_
_entity.id
_entity.type
_entity.pdbx_description
1 polymer ?
#
loop_
_entity_poly.entity_id
_entity_poly.type
_entity_poly.pdbx_seq_one_letter_code
_entity_poly.pdbx_strand_id
1 'polypeptide(L)'
;MCREDAMRVGLIDVDGHAKKKKWGATIYPNLALCKIASYHRAKGDSVEWYDGMFGGEYDIVYMAKVFNFSPDYNEHINAKKVIRGGTGYDVYSVLPQEIDDCQPDYSIYPSIPDDTSYGFLTRGCPNKCMWCVVPKKEGEIRPYWDIDRVANGRNNVVLMDNNFLASGAYAHEQLDKIIAEGYRIDLNQANDARLMTDEFARKFAKVKWLNNRIRFGCDTTAQIKHCERAMEMINSYGFKGEYFLYTMIGGNNGFEECYNRINYWREKLLEYRKTKHGRAVYAYAQPYRDPFGKANEIPMWQKDMAQWCNKRMIFCTTKFEDFSPRKGFKCKEYFK
;
A
#
# COMPACT_ATOMS: atom_id res chain seq x y z
N MET A 1 -12.36 -12.87 41.67
CA MET A 1 -11.67 -11.99 40.70
C MET A 1 -12.57 -10.79 40.48
N CYS A 2 -12.20 -9.60 41.01
CA CYS A 2 -12.92 -8.37 40.71
C CYS A 2 -12.87 -8.18 39.20
N ARG A 3 -14.02 -8.02 38.52
CA ARG A 3 -14.07 -7.51 37.16
C ARG A 3 -13.47 -6.10 37.26
N GLU A 4 -12.32 -5.87 36.61
CA GLU A 4 -11.93 -4.51 36.29
C GLU A 4 -13.09 -3.90 35.52
N ASP A 5 -13.50 -2.68 35.86
CA ASP A 5 -14.58 -1.99 35.17
C ASP A 5 -14.24 -1.89 33.71
N ALA A 6 -15.22 -2.18 32.83
CA ALA A 6 -15.03 -2.12 31.38
C ALA A 6 -14.59 -0.72 30.97
N MET A 7 -13.46 -0.64 30.29
CA MET A 7 -12.90 0.64 29.81
C MET A 7 -13.66 1.18 28.61
N ARG A 8 -13.69 2.50 28.51
CA ARG A 8 -14.14 3.21 27.31
C ARG A 8 -12.94 3.62 26.46
N VAL A 9 -12.83 3.02 25.27
CA VAL A 9 -11.68 3.15 24.37
C VAL A 9 -12.05 3.95 23.12
N GLY A 10 -11.36 5.07 22.91
CA GLY A 10 -11.50 5.88 21.70
C GLY A 10 -10.42 5.57 20.67
N LEU A 11 -10.77 5.61 19.38
CA LEU A 11 -9.84 5.39 18.26
C LEU A 11 -9.76 6.64 17.39
N ILE A 12 -8.55 7.02 16.98
CA ILE A 12 -8.30 8.11 16.01
C ILE A 12 -7.41 7.58 14.90
N ASP A 13 -7.96 7.50 13.68
CA ASP A 13 -7.19 7.26 12.45
C ASP A 13 -6.79 8.61 11.84
N VAL A 14 -5.58 9.06 12.13
CA VAL A 14 -5.07 10.37 11.71
C VAL A 14 -5.01 10.49 10.19
N ASP A 15 -4.63 9.43 9.50
CA ASP A 15 -4.58 9.42 8.03
C ASP A 15 -5.98 9.38 7.40
N GLY A 16 -6.92 8.72 8.04
CA GLY A 16 -8.32 8.66 7.62
C GLY A 16 -9.02 10.01 7.77
N HIS A 17 -8.81 10.71 8.90
CA HIS A 17 -9.37 12.02 9.14
C HIS A 17 -8.78 13.12 8.25
N ALA A 18 -7.51 13.02 7.89
CA ALA A 18 -6.85 13.95 6.97
C ALA A 18 -7.42 13.89 5.55
N LYS A 19 -8.06 12.79 5.17
CA LYS A 19 -8.71 12.60 3.88
C LYS A 19 -10.19 12.97 3.98
N LYS A 20 -10.53 14.26 3.92
CA LYS A 20 -11.91 14.66 3.60
C LYS A 20 -12.29 13.95 2.31
N LYS A 21 -13.22 12.96 2.39
CA LYS A 21 -13.69 12.14 1.27
C LYS A 21 -14.15 13.04 0.11
N LYS A 22 -13.33 13.23 -0.90
CA LYS A 22 -13.79 13.63 -2.22
C LYS A 22 -13.77 12.36 -3.07
N TRP A 23 -14.98 11.81 -3.33
CA TRP A 23 -15.25 10.80 -4.35
C TRP A 23 -14.55 9.43 -4.17
N GLY A 24 -15.21 8.49 -3.53
CA GLY A 24 -15.02 7.05 -3.75
C GLY A 24 -13.62 6.46 -3.49
N ALA A 25 -12.73 7.16 -2.78
CA ALA A 25 -11.44 6.61 -2.43
C ALA A 25 -11.62 5.42 -1.50
N THR A 26 -11.17 4.26 -1.92
CA THR A 26 -11.07 3.07 -1.08
C THR A 26 -10.14 3.41 0.10
N ILE A 27 -10.70 3.43 1.29
CA ILE A 27 -9.91 3.62 2.51
C ILE A 27 -9.39 2.23 2.89
N TYR A 28 -8.08 2.06 2.91
CA TYR A 28 -7.49 0.88 3.52
C TYR A 28 -7.65 0.99 5.04
N PRO A 29 -8.07 -0.09 5.73
CA PRO A 29 -8.19 -0.06 7.18
C PRO A 29 -6.82 0.10 7.83
N ASN A 30 -6.76 0.86 8.90
CA ASN A 30 -5.59 0.85 9.77
C ASN A 30 -5.60 -0.44 10.60
N LEU A 31 -4.78 -1.42 10.21
CA LEU A 31 -4.78 -2.75 10.85
C LEU A 31 -4.41 -2.67 12.33
N ALA A 32 -3.57 -1.72 12.74
CA ALA A 32 -3.25 -1.55 14.15
C ALA A 32 -4.51 -1.19 14.96
N LEU A 33 -5.32 -0.24 14.47
CA LEU A 33 -6.59 0.12 15.13
C LEU A 33 -7.59 -1.04 15.10
N CYS A 34 -7.66 -1.81 14.00
CA CYS A 34 -8.53 -2.99 13.94
C CYS A 34 -8.14 -4.05 14.98
N LYS A 35 -6.84 -4.28 15.18
CA LYS A 35 -6.33 -5.23 16.18
C LYS A 35 -6.55 -4.72 17.61
N ILE A 36 -6.34 -3.43 17.85
CA ILE A 36 -6.64 -2.76 19.14
C ILE A 36 -8.12 -2.91 19.48
N ALA A 37 -9.00 -2.68 18.49
CA ALA A 37 -10.44 -2.84 18.69
C ALA A 37 -10.81 -4.27 19.08
N SER A 38 -10.28 -5.26 18.38
CA SER A 38 -10.47 -6.67 18.68
C SER A 38 -9.99 -7.03 20.09
N TYR A 39 -8.79 -6.60 20.46
CA TYR A 39 -8.20 -6.85 21.77
C TYR A 39 -9.05 -6.31 22.92
N HIS A 40 -9.48 -5.06 22.83
CA HIS A 40 -10.29 -4.43 23.87
C HIS A 40 -11.69 -5.01 23.95
N ARG A 41 -12.33 -5.26 22.80
CA ARG A 41 -13.66 -5.92 22.79
C ARG A 41 -13.63 -7.32 23.37
N ALA A 42 -12.56 -8.08 23.15
CA ALA A 42 -12.38 -9.40 23.76
C ALA A 42 -12.25 -9.33 25.30
N LYS A 43 -11.83 -8.20 25.85
CA LYS A 43 -11.78 -7.92 27.29
C LYS A 43 -13.10 -7.40 27.85
N GLY A 44 -14.08 -7.11 27.01
CA GLY A 44 -15.35 -6.53 27.41
C GLY A 44 -15.39 -5.00 27.43
N ASP A 45 -14.34 -4.33 26.90
CA ASP A 45 -14.26 -2.89 26.81
C ASP A 45 -15.18 -2.35 25.69
N SER A 46 -15.68 -1.12 25.86
CA SER A 46 -16.40 -0.39 24.81
C SER A 46 -15.41 0.30 23.88
N VAL A 47 -15.47 0.01 22.57
CA VAL A 47 -14.56 0.58 21.57
C VAL A 47 -15.33 1.30 20.49
N GLU A 48 -14.99 2.59 20.28
CA GLU A 48 -15.63 3.46 19.28
C GLU A 48 -14.63 4.45 18.67
N TRP A 49 -15.02 5.12 17.59
CA TRP A 49 -14.28 6.28 17.10
C TRP A 49 -14.38 7.40 18.12
N TYR A 50 -13.25 8.05 18.41
CA TYR A 50 -13.21 9.16 19.35
C TYR A 50 -14.12 10.30 18.90
N ASP A 51 -15.04 10.70 19.77
CA ASP A 51 -15.91 11.85 19.59
C ASP A 51 -15.53 12.94 20.61
N GLY A 52 -14.81 13.95 20.12
CA GLY A 52 -14.35 15.07 20.95
C GLY A 52 -15.44 16.06 21.32
N MET A 53 -16.60 16.01 20.67
CA MET A 53 -17.67 16.99 20.89
C MET A 53 -18.73 16.49 21.89
N PHE A 54 -19.15 15.24 21.75
CA PHE A 54 -20.24 14.67 22.56
C PHE A 54 -19.83 13.42 23.36
N GLY A 55 -18.61 12.92 23.11
CA GLY A 55 -18.15 11.66 23.66
C GLY A 55 -17.89 11.67 25.18
N GLY A 56 -17.72 12.82 25.83
CA GLY A 56 -17.29 12.85 27.24
C GLY A 56 -15.86 12.34 27.45
N GLU A 57 -15.54 11.86 28.66
CA GLU A 57 -14.19 11.35 28.99
C GLU A 57 -14.01 9.89 28.56
N TYR A 58 -12.87 9.59 27.96
CA TYR A 58 -12.42 8.22 27.64
C TYR A 58 -11.37 7.74 28.65
N ASP A 59 -11.33 6.44 28.92
CA ASP A 59 -10.26 5.87 29.74
C ASP A 59 -8.95 5.87 28.95
N ILE A 60 -9.02 5.52 27.65
CA ILE A 60 -7.86 5.48 26.80
C ILE A 60 -8.25 5.87 25.36
N VAL A 61 -7.41 6.67 24.69
CA VAL A 61 -7.53 6.97 23.26
C VAL A 61 -6.26 6.53 22.52
N TYR A 62 -6.44 5.71 21.50
CA TYR A 62 -5.37 5.31 20.59
C TYR A 62 -5.39 6.16 19.33
N MET A 63 -4.26 6.78 19.01
CA MET A 63 -4.06 7.54 17.78
C MET A 63 -3.07 6.81 16.90
N ALA A 64 -3.48 6.45 15.69
CA ALA A 64 -2.61 5.81 14.72
C ALA A 64 -2.34 6.75 13.52
N LYS A 65 -1.05 6.89 13.18
CA LYS A 65 -0.57 7.67 12.04
C LYS A 65 0.45 6.87 11.25
N VAL A 66 0.17 6.64 9.98
CA VAL A 66 1.04 5.87 9.08
C VAL A 66 2.06 6.78 8.39
N PHE A 67 1.64 7.95 7.93
CA PHE A 67 2.47 8.86 7.16
C PHE A 67 2.93 10.07 7.97
N ASN A 68 4.23 10.33 8.02
CA ASN A 68 4.80 11.47 8.73
C ASN A 68 4.31 12.84 8.19
N PHE A 69 3.89 12.89 6.94
CA PHE A 69 3.40 14.10 6.27
C PHE A 69 1.89 14.32 6.40
N SER A 70 1.13 13.39 6.98
CA SER A 70 -0.29 13.62 7.27
C SER A 70 -0.42 14.69 8.35
N PRO A 71 -1.36 15.66 8.19
CA PRO A 71 -1.70 16.59 9.27
C PRO A 71 -2.08 15.82 10.53
N ASP A 72 -1.61 16.31 11.68
CA ASP A 72 -1.94 15.66 12.95
C ASP A 72 -3.34 16.04 13.43
N TYR A 73 -3.87 15.27 14.37
CA TYR A 73 -5.06 15.63 15.14
C TYR A 73 -4.64 16.59 16.24
N ASN A 74 -5.02 17.86 16.13
CA ASN A 74 -4.57 18.93 17.01
C ASN A 74 -5.66 19.43 18.00
N GLU A 75 -6.85 18.80 17.98
CA GLU A 75 -7.90 19.16 18.93
C GLU A 75 -7.61 18.54 20.31
N HIS A 76 -8.19 19.13 21.35
CA HIS A 76 -8.09 18.59 22.72
C HIS A 76 -8.71 17.19 22.79
N ILE A 77 -8.00 16.25 23.42
CA ILE A 77 -8.47 14.88 23.62
C ILE A 77 -8.85 14.71 25.09
N ASN A 78 -10.14 14.53 25.33
CA ASN A 78 -10.67 14.28 26.68
C ASN A 78 -10.54 12.79 27.02
N ALA A 79 -9.38 12.41 27.56
CA ALA A 79 -9.07 11.03 27.94
C ALA A 79 -8.07 10.99 29.08
N LYS A 80 -8.19 9.96 29.97
CA LYS A 80 -7.22 9.71 31.05
C LYS A 80 -5.84 9.36 30.48
N LYS A 81 -5.80 8.64 29.35
CA LYS A 81 -4.57 8.22 28.67
C LYS A 81 -4.68 8.34 27.17
N VAL A 82 -3.64 8.88 26.51
CA VAL A 82 -3.54 8.94 25.05
C VAL A 82 -2.29 8.18 24.61
N ILE A 83 -2.46 7.19 23.73
CA ILE A 83 -1.37 6.42 23.14
C ILE A 83 -1.27 6.75 21.66
N ARG A 84 -0.10 7.24 21.24
CA ARG A 84 0.22 7.51 19.84
C ARG A 84 1.10 6.40 19.30
N GLY A 85 0.77 5.91 18.11
CA GLY A 85 1.53 4.84 17.44
C GLY A 85 1.49 4.93 15.92
N GLY A 86 2.31 4.09 15.30
CA GLY A 86 2.46 4.01 13.86
C GLY A 86 3.65 4.81 13.32
N THR A 87 4.07 4.46 12.13
CA THR A 87 5.30 4.94 11.47
C THR A 87 5.36 6.46 11.31
N GLY A 88 4.19 7.10 11.22
CA GLY A 88 4.09 8.57 11.09
C GLY A 88 4.44 9.33 12.37
N TYR A 89 4.38 8.69 13.53
CA TYR A 89 4.85 9.25 14.81
C TYR A 89 6.26 8.76 15.14
N ASP A 90 6.47 7.46 15.07
CA ASP A 90 7.76 6.84 15.36
C ASP A 90 7.93 5.57 14.51
N VAL A 91 9.02 5.55 13.75
CA VAL A 91 9.35 4.41 12.88
C VAL A 91 9.53 3.11 13.68
N TYR A 92 10.01 3.20 14.91
CA TYR A 92 10.26 2.05 15.78
C TYR A 92 9.05 1.62 16.62
N SER A 93 7.97 2.39 16.58
CA SER A 93 6.73 2.05 17.29
C SER A 93 6.16 0.73 16.77
N VAL A 94 5.93 -0.22 17.67
CA VAL A 94 5.32 -1.53 17.38
C VAL A 94 4.13 -1.76 18.32
N LEU A 95 3.19 -2.58 17.89
CA LEU A 95 2.12 -3.04 18.76
C LEU A 95 2.69 -4.04 19.80
N PRO A 96 2.17 -4.05 21.05
CA PRO A 96 2.37 -5.17 21.94
C PRO A 96 1.98 -6.49 21.27
N GLN A 97 2.74 -7.56 21.52
CA GLN A 97 2.54 -8.86 20.86
C GLN A 97 1.11 -9.38 21.03
N GLU A 98 0.54 -9.23 22.23
CA GLU A 98 -0.82 -9.64 22.55
C GLU A 98 -1.89 -8.94 21.69
N ILE A 99 -1.64 -7.70 21.27
CA ILE A 99 -2.51 -6.97 20.34
C ILE A 99 -2.19 -7.35 18.89
N ASP A 100 -0.89 -7.50 18.57
CA ASP A 100 -0.47 -7.84 17.20
C ASP A 100 -0.93 -9.24 16.78
N ASP A 101 -1.14 -10.14 17.72
CA ASP A 101 -1.67 -11.47 17.49
C ASP A 101 -3.20 -11.53 17.32
N CYS A 102 -3.92 -10.45 17.65
CA CYS A 102 -5.37 -10.39 17.44
C CYS A 102 -5.74 -10.38 15.95
N GLN A 103 -6.84 -11.05 15.62
CA GLN A 103 -7.49 -10.90 14.32
C GLN A 103 -8.02 -9.46 14.18
N PRO A 104 -7.86 -8.80 13.01
CA PRO A 104 -8.38 -7.46 12.83
C PRO A 104 -9.92 -7.43 12.88
N ASP A 105 -10.47 -6.51 13.65
CA ASP A 105 -11.90 -6.22 13.68
C ASP A 105 -12.23 -5.12 12.68
N TYR A 106 -12.72 -5.51 11.52
CA TYR A 106 -13.06 -4.56 10.45
C TYR A 106 -14.39 -3.83 10.68
N SER A 107 -15.18 -4.20 11.70
CA SER A 107 -16.46 -3.55 11.98
C SER A 107 -16.33 -2.05 12.29
N ILE A 108 -15.13 -1.62 12.72
CA ILE A 108 -14.81 -0.20 12.89
C ILE A 108 -14.71 0.57 11.56
N TYR A 109 -14.61 -0.12 10.41
CA TYR A 109 -14.57 0.46 9.07
C TYR A 109 -15.73 -0.05 8.21
N PRO A 110 -16.93 0.51 8.34
CA PRO A 110 -18.13 0.01 7.64
C PRO A 110 -18.03 0.00 6.11
N SER A 111 -17.02 0.66 5.55
CA SER A 111 -16.77 0.69 4.10
C SER A 111 -15.97 -0.50 3.58
N ILE A 112 -15.45 -1.36 4.48
CA ILE A 112 -14.72 -2.57 4.09
C ILE A 112 -15.76 -3.65 3.75
N PRO A 113 -15.67 -4.29 2.56
CA PRO A 113 -16.55 -5.38 2.21
C PRO A 113 -16.37 -6.58 3.16
N ASP A 114 -17.47 -7.22 3.54
CA ASP A 114 -17.47 -8.33 4.50
C ASP A 114 -16.68 -9.55 4.03
N ASP A 115 -16.52 -9.72 2.71
CA ASP A 115 -15.77 -10.80 2.09
C ASP A 115 -14.29 -10.50 1.88
N THR A 116 -13.79 -9.35 2.38
CA THR A 116 -12.42 -8.88 2.16
C THR A 116 -11.63 -8.77 3.46
N SER A 117 -10.44 -9.34 3.49
CA SER A 117 -9.47 -9.21 4.58
C SER A 117 -8.20 -8.50 4.12
N TYR A 118 -7.46 -7.99 5.09
CA TYR A 118 -6.20 -7.27 4.89
C TYR A 118 -5.14 -7.83 5.83
N GLY A 119 -3.92 -7.98 5.36
CA GLY A 119 -2.85 -8.47 6.23
C GLY A 119 -1.52 -8.63 5.54
N PHE A 120 -0.67 -9.42 6.17
CA PHE A 120 0.69 -9.69 5.74
C PHE A 120 0.97 -11.18 5.89
N LEU A 121 1.57 -11.79 4.87
CA LEU A 121 2.15 -13.14 4.97
C LEU A 121 3.59 -13.04 5.47
N THR A 122 4.28 -11.95 5.14
CA THR A 122 5.67 -11.71 5.49
C THR A 122 5.85 -10.31 6.05
N ARG A 123 6.90 -10.13 6.84
CA ARG A 123 7.35 -8.81 7.31
C ARG A 123 8.80 -8.62 6.93
N GLY A 124 9.20 -7.35 6.72
CA GLY A 124 10.56 -7.00 6.38
C GLY A 124 10.88 -7.07 4.88
N CYS A 125 12.13 -6.78 4.53
CA CYS A 125 12.63 -6.79 3.16
C CYS A 125 14.17 -6.89 3.17
N PRO A 126 14.81 -7.73 2.32
CA PRO A 126 16.26 -7.81 2.25
C PRO A 126 16.89 -6.61 1.52
N ASN A 127 16.10 -5.84 0.75
CA ASN A 127 16.59 -4.69 0.02
C ASN A 127 16.85 -3.52 0.98
N LYS A 128 17.95 -2.79 0.75
CA LYS A 128 18.33 -1.60 1.53
C LYS A 128 18.11 -0.33 0.71
N CYS A 129 16.91 -0.18 0.14
CA CYS A 129 16.57 1.01 -0.63
C CYS A 129 16.63 2.26 0.26
N MET A 130 17.40 3.26 -0.16
CA MET A 130 17.65 4.47 0.66
C MET A 130 16.39 5.31 0.93
N TRP A 131 15.35 5.14 0.11
CA TRP A 131 14.06 5.82 0.26
C TRP A 131 13.02 5.02 1.06
N CYS A 132 13.39 3.84 1.55
CA CYS A 132 12.44 2.92 2.14
C CYS A 132 12.59 2.84 3.66
N VAL A 133 11.46 2.91 4.36
CA VAL A 133 11.40 2.80 5.81
C VAL A 133 11.52 1.35 6.30
N VAL A 134 11.18 0.38 5.44
CA VAL A 134 11.02 -1.03 5.82
C VAL A 134 12.26 -1.65 6.47
N PRO A 135 13.49 -1.47 5.95
CA PRO A 135 14.68 -2.05 6.58
C PRO A 135 14.90 -1.58 8.03
N LYS A 136 14.54 -0.33 8.33
CA LYS A 136 14.68 0.21 9.69
C LYS A 136 13.52 -0.18 10.60
N LYS A 137 12.31 -0.27 10.05
CA LYS A 137 11.11 -0.58 10.83
C LYS A 137 10.92 -2.07 11.08
N GLU A 138 11.15 -2.89 10.07
CA GLU A 138 10.77 -4.31 10.09
C GLU A 138 11.97 -5.26 9.98
N GLY A 139 13.12 -4.75 9.55
CA GLY A 139 14.34 -5.54 9.37
C GLY A 139 14.28 -6.45 8.15
N GLU A 140 14.92 -7.62 8.29
CA GLU A 140 15.00 -8.61 7.24
C GLU A 140 13.67 -9.34 7.00
N ILE A 141 13.54 -9.92 5.80
CA ILE A 141 12.33 -10.67 5.42
C ILE A 141 12.16 -11.91 6.32
N ARG A 142 10.95 -12.12 6.80
CA ARG A 142 10.57 -13.29 7.59
C ARG A 142 9.10 -13.64 7.40
N PRO A 143 8.71 -14.92 7.56
CA PRO A 143 7.31 -15.33 7.67
C PRO A 143 6.61 -14.59 8.80
N TYR A 144 5.32 -14.33 8.63
CA TYR A 144 4.49 -13.68 9.64
C TYR A 144 3.19 -14.45 9.89
N TRP A 145 2.17 -14.31 9.07
CA TRP A 145 0.93 -15.07 9.16
C TRP A 145 0.73 -15.95 7.94
N ASP A 146 0.17 -17.13 8.15
CA ASP A 146 -0.32 -18.00 7.07
C ASP A 146 -1.53 -17.36 6.37
N ILE A 147 -1.75 -17.69 5.10
CA ILE A 147 -2.85 -17.13 4.29
C ILE A 147 -4.21 -17.40 4.92
N ASP A 148 -4.44 -18.59 5.49
CA ASP A 148 -5.72 -18.95 6.11
C ASP A 148 -6.01 -18.07 7.33
N ARG A 149 -4.98 -17.75 8.11
CA ARG A 149 -5.06 -16.82 9.24
C ARG A 149 -5.36 -15.39 8.77
N VAL A 150 -4.76 -14.94 7.67
CA VAL A 150 -5.04 -13.61 7.10
C VAL A 150 -6.45 -13.56 6.51
N ALA A 151 -6.85 -14.60 5.78
CA ALA A 151 -8.17 -14.69 5.16
C ALA A 151 -9.29 -14.70 6.21
N ASN A 152 -9.11 -15.44 7.31
CA ASN A 152 -10.06 -15.53 8.41
C ASN A 152 -11.50 -15.74 7.92
N GLY A 153 -11.69 -16.74 7.05
CA GLY A 153 -12.97 -17.11 6.47
C GLY A 153 -13.47 -16.22 5.31
N ARG A 154 -12.66 -15.25 4.84
CA ARG A 154 -12.97 -14.38 3.70
C ARG A 154 -12.25 -14.84 2.44
N ASN A 155 -12.90 -14.63 1.28
CA ASN A 155 -12.34 -15.09 -0.01
C ASN A 155 -11.42 -14.08 -0.69
N ASN A 156 -11.60 -12.79 -0.43
CA ASN A 156 -10.77 -11.72 -0.99
C ASN A 156 -9.71 -11.30 0.04
N VAL A 157 -8.45 -11.33 -0.34
CA VAL A 157 -7.36 -11.01 0.58
C VAL A 157 -6.42 -9.96 -0.03
N VAL A 158 -6.32 -8.82 0.63
CA VAL A 158 -5.38 -7.77 0.27
C VAL A 158 -4.13 -7.93 1.12
N LEU A 159 -3.05 -8.35 0.48
CA LEU A 159 -1.76 -8.59 1.10
C LEU A 159 -0.87 -7.35 0.94
N MET A 160 -0.39 -6.84 2.07
CA MET A 160 0.41 -5.61 2.13
C MET A 160 1.89 -5.90 2.36
N ASP A 161 2.34 -7.06 1.92
CA ASP A 161 3.72 -7.53 2.05
C ASP A 161 4.71 -6.61 1.32
N ASN A 162 5.81 -6.26 1.99
CA ASN A 162 6.79 -5.33 1.43
C ASN A 162 7.61 -5.93 0.27
N ASN A 163 7.89 -7.25 0.31
CA ASN A 163 8.60 -7.96 -0.75
C ASN A 163 8.35 -9.46 -0.62
N PHE A 164 7.14 -9.89 -0.92
CA PHE A 164 6.68 -11.27 -0.71
C PHE A 164 7.59 -12.32 -1.37
N LEU A 165 8.00 -12.09 -2.63
CA LEU A 165 8.84 -13.04 -3.36
C LEU A 165 10.19 -13.30 -2.70
N ALA A 166 10.70 -12.36 -1.91
CA ALA A 166 11.98 -12.51 -1.22
C ALA A 166 11.94 -13.55 -0.09
N SER A 167 10.77 -14.01 0.33
CA SER A 167 10.64 -15.08 1.34
C SER A 167 10.86 -16.49 0.78
N GLY A 168 11.13 -16.63 -0.54
CA GLY A 168 11.57 -17.86 -1.16
C GLY A 168 10.62 -19.03 -0.95
N ALA A 169 11.06 -20.07 -0.25
CA ALA A 169 10.27 -21.29 -0.02
C ALA A 169 8.92 -20.99 0.64
N TYR A 170 8.87 -20.04 1.59
CA TYR A 170 7.61 -19.64 2.23
C TYR A 170 6.64 -19.00 1.23
N ALA A 171 7.13 -18.16 0.32
CA ALA A 171 6.27 -17.60 -0.74
C ALA A 171 5.70 -18.69 -1.65
N HIS A 172 6.49 -19.71 -1.98
CA HIS A 172 6.01 -20.86 -2.77
C HIS A 172 4.92 -21.63 -2.05
N GLU A 173 5.10 -21.92 -0.76
CA GLU A 173 4.10 -22.59 0.09
C GLU A 173 2.80 -21.82 0.13
N GLN A 174 2.87 -20.52 0.42
CA GLN A 174 1.68 -19.69 0.51
C GLN A 174 0.94 -19.56 -0.83
N LEU A 175 1.66 -19.44 -1.95
CA LEU A 175 1.05 -19.45 -3.29
C LEU A 175 0.34 -20.77 -3.61
N ASP A 176 0.91 -21.91 -3.20
CA ASP A 176 0.26 -23.20 -3.41
C ASP A 176 -1.07 -23.29 -2.63
N LYS A 177 -1.09 -22.85 -1.38
CA LYS A 177 -2.33 -22.75 -0.57
C LYS A 177 -3.33 -21.79 -1.21
N ILE A 178 -2.91 -20.59 -1.60
CA ILE A 178 -3.76 -19.58 -2.26
C ILE A 178 -4.44 -20.17 -3.51
N ILE A 179 -3.68 -20.92 -4.31
CA ILE A 179 -4.20 -21.55 -5.53
C ILE A 179 -5.15 -22.70 -5.20
N ALA A 180 -4.80 -23.57 -4.25
CA ALA A 180 -5.58 -24.74 -3.86
C ALA A 180 -6.92 -24.35 -3.26
N GLU A 181 -6.93 -23.40 -2.33
CA GLU A 181 -8.15 -22.89 -1.67
C GLU A 181 -8.94 -21.91 -2.55
N GLY A 182 -8.30 -21.39 -3.60
CA GLY A 182 -8.94 -20.51 -4.57
C GLY A 182 -9.16 -19.10 -4.08
N TYR A 183 -8.39 -18.63 -3.10
CA TYR A 183 -8.41 -17.24 -2.64
C TYR A 183 -8.17 -16.26 -3.79
N ARG A 184 -8.85 -15.12 -3.74
CA ARG A 184 -8.63 -14.00 -4.64
C ARG A 184 -7.73 -12.99 -3.93
N ILE A 185 -6.54 -12.76 -4.42
CA ILE A 185 -5.58 -11.91 -3.73
C ILE A 185 -5.19 -10.65 -4.52
N ASP A 186 -4.77 -9.62 -3.79
CA ASP A 186 -3.99 -8.49 -4.31
C ASP A 186 -2.71 -8.38 -3.49
N LEU A 187 -1.55 -8.65 -4.09
CA LEU A 187 -0.25 -8.25 -3.52
C LEU A 187 -0.12 -6.73 -3.72
N ASN A 188 -0.70 -5.98 -2.79
CA ASN A 188 -0.99 -4.56 -2.97
C ASN A 188 0.26 -3.67 -2.99
N GLN A 189 1.33 -4.10 -2.37
CA GLN A 189 2.64 -3.48 -2.53
C GLN A 189 3.34 -4.01 -3.79
N ALA A 190 4.47 -3.45 -4.11
CA ALA A 190 5.21 -3.84 -5.30
C ALA A 190 6.00 -5.13 -5.09
N ASN A 191 5.82 -6.12 -5.97
CA ASN A 191 6.73 -7.26 -6.06
C ASN A 191 8.04 -6.83 -6.72
N ASP A 192 9.16 -7.39 -6.27
CA ASP A 192 10.46 -7.20 -6.89
C ASP A 192 10.59 -8.11 -8.13
N ALA A 193 10.46 -7.55 -9.30
CA ALA A 193 10.50 -8.27 -10.57
C ALA A 193 11.83 -9.02 -10.81
N ARG A 194 12.92 -8.63 -10.13
CA ARG A 194 14.23 -9.31 -10.21
C ARG A 194 14.16 -10.73 -9.67
N LEU A 195 13.27 -10.97 -8.70
CA LEU A 195 13.08 -12.26 -8.03
C LEU A 195 12.14 -13.20 -8.77
N MET A 196 11.52 -12.76 -9.87
CA MET A 196 10.65 -13.61 -10.66
C MET A 196 11.42 -14.76 -11.28
N THR A 197 11.10 -15.98 -10.86
CA THR A 197 11.56 -17.24 -11.43
C THR A 197 10.48 -17.86 -12.31
N ASP A 198 10.83 -18.87 -13.09
CA ASP A 198 9.87 -19.62 -13.89
C ASP A 198 8.76 -20.25 -13.02
N GLU A 199 9.14 -20.81 -11.88
CA GLU A 199 8.19 -21.40 -10.94
C GLU A 199 7.22 -20.37 -10.35
N PHE A 200 7.72 -19.20 -9.94
CA PHE A 200 6.85 -18.09 -9.50
C PHE A 200 5.92 -17.63 -10.62
N ALA A 201 6.43 -17.48 -11.84
CA ALA A 201 5.62 -17.05 -12.98
C ALA A 201 4.47 -18.02 -13.27
N ARG A 202 4.73 -19.32 -13.23
CA ARG A 202 3.74 -20.38 -13.39
C ARG A 202 2.66 -20.32 -12.30
N LYS A 203 3.04 -20.09 -11.04
CA LYS A 203 2.09 -19.93 -9.92
C LYS A 203 1.30 -18.63 -10.05
N PHE A 204 1.96 -17.52 -10.35
CA PHE A 204 1.30 -16.21 -10.56
C PHE A 204 0.24 -16.25 -11.66
N ALA A 205 0.47 -16.99 -12.74
CA ALA A 205 -0.50 -17.17 -13.80
C ALA A 205 -1.76 -17.94 -13.36
N LYS A 206 -1.69 -18.76 -12.29
CA LYS A 206 -2.80 -19.54 -11.75
C LYS A 206 -3.58 -18.83 -10.63
N VAL A 207 -2.96 -17.86 -9.98
CA VAL A 207 -3.59 -17.08 -8.90
C VAL A 207 -4.80 -16.30 -9.43
N LYS A 208 -5.88 -16.27 -8.66
CA LYS A 208 -7.03 -15.41 -8.90
C LYS A 208 -6.76 -14.01 -8.37
N TRP A 209 -6.24 -13.14 -9.22
CA TRP A 209 -5.90 -11.77 -8.84
C TRP A 209 -7.13 -10.89 -8.68
N LEU A 210 -7.22 -10.15 -7.58
CA LEU A 210 -8.21 -9.08 -7.43
C LEU A 210 -7.99 -8.03 -8.53
N ASN A 211 -9.09 -7.60 -9.16
CA ASN A 211 -9.06 -6.69 -10.31
C ASN A 211 -8.23 -7.19 -11.50
N ASN A 212 -7.92 -8.51 -11.54
CA ASN A 212 -7.10 -9.13 -12.58
C ASN A 212 -5.77 -8.40 -12.80
N ARG A 213 -5.07 -8.03 -11.72
CA ARG A 213 -3.90 -7.14 -11.74
C ARG A 213 -2.74 -7.68 -10.92
N ILE A 214 -1.54 -7.64 -11.52
CA ILE A 214 -0.26 -7.92 -10.85
C ILE A 214 0.54 -6.62 -10.72
N ARG A 215 1.24 -6.43 -9.59
CA ARG A 215 1.97 -5.21 -9.28
C ARG A 215 3.46 -5.46 -9.17
N PHE A 216 4.26 -4.57 -9.78
CA PHE A 216 5.73 -4.56 -9.66
C PHE A 216 6.25 -3.18 -9.30
N GLY A 217 7.44 -3.14 -8.70
CA GLY A 217 8.22 -1.91 -8.52
C GLY A 217 9.13 -1.66 -9.73
N CYS A 218 9.13 -0.42 -10.21
CA CYS A 218 10.02 0.03 -11.28
C CYS A 218 10.52 1.45 -10.97
N ASP A 219 11.43 1.56 -10.00
CA ASP A 219 11.89 2.85 -9.45
C ASP A 219 13.12 3.41 -10.16
N THR A 220 13.76 2.62 -11.02
CA THR A 220 14.92 3.02 -11.83
C THR A 220 14.78 2.48 -13.26
N THR A 221 15.42 3.15 -14.21
CA THR A 221 15.46 2.70 -15.62
C THR A 221 16.05 1.28 -15.75
N ALA A 222 17.03 0.93 -14.92
CA ALA A 222 17.62 -0.41 -14.92
C ALA A 222 16.62 -1.54 -14.56
N GLN A 223 15.54 -1.22 -13.86
CA GLN A 223 14.50 -2.20 -13.50
C GLN A 223 13.53 -2.50 -14.64
N ILE A 224 13.46 -1.69 -15.68
CA ILE A 224 12.56 -1.89 -16.83
C ILE A 224 12.72 -3.31 -17.40
N LYS A 225 13.95 -3.71 -17.71
CA LYS A 225 14.24 -5.04 -18.27
C LYS A 225 13.79 -6.21 -17.38
N HIS A 226 13.84 -6.02 -16.05
CA HIS A 226 13.38 -7.04 -15.11
C HIS A 226 11.87 -7.14 -15.06
N CYS A 227 11.19 -5.98 -15.12
CA CYS A 227 9.73 -5.95 -15.20
C CYS A 227 9.24 -6.59 -16.52
N GLU A 228 9.85 -6.27 -17.66
CA GLU A 228 9.51 -6.88 -18.94
C GLU A 228 9.68 -8.40 -18.89
N ARG A 229 10.86 -8.87 -18.46
CA ARG A 229 11.13 -10.30 -18.32
C ARG A 229 10.09 -10.99 -17.42
N ALA A 230 9.78 -10.42 -16.25
CA ALA A 230 8.82 -11.01 -15.34
C ALA A 230 7.41 -11.10 -15.95
N MET A 231 6.98 -10.05 -16.64
CA MET A 231 5.69 -10.02 -17.34
C MET A 231 5.64 -11.05 -18.49
N GLU A 232 6.70 -11.17 -19.28
CA GLU A 232 6.82 -12.16 -20.36
C GLU A 232 6.72 -13.59 -19.81
N MET A 233 7.45 -13.89 -18.74
CA MET A 233 7.40 -15.19 -18.08
C MET A 233 5.99 -15.53 -17.57
N ILE A 234 5.32 -14.60 -16.88
CA ILE A 234 3.95 -14.82 -16.38
C ILE A 234 2.97 -15.03 -17.54
N ASN A 235 3.13 -14.27 -18.61
CA ASN A 235 2.26 -14.35 -19.77
C ASN A 235 2.44 -15.64 -20.57
N SER A 236 3.66 -16.19 -20.61
CA SER A 236 3.90 -17.49 -21.27
C SER A 236 3.07 -18.63 -20.63
N TYR A 237 2.68 -18.45 -19.35
CA TYR A 237 1.76 -19.34 -18.64
C TYR A 237 0.28 -18.96 -18.74
N GLY A 238 -0.06 -18.01 -19.63
CA GLY A 238 -1.46 -17.71 -19.99
C GLY A 238 -2.14 -16.60 -19.21
N PHE A 239 -1.44 -15.84 -18.37
CA PHE A 239 -2.04 -14.67 -17.72
C PHE A 239 -2.40 -13.59 -18.73
N LYS A 240 -3.63 -13.06 -18.64
CA LYS A 240 -4.21 -12.06 -19.57
C LYS A 240 -4.63 -10.77 -18.88
N GLY A 241 -4.22 -10.56 -17.62
CA GLY A 241 -4.61 -9.38 -16.85
C GLY A 241 -3.74 -8.16 -17.11
N GLU A 242 -3.90 -7.19 -16.23
CA GLU A 242 -3.14 -5.93 -16.26
C GLU A 242 -1.91 -6.00 -15.37
N TYR A 243 -0.88 -5.24 -15.74
CA TYR A 243 0.25 -4.96 -14.87
C TYR A 243 0.20 -3.52 -14.38
N PHE A 244 0.54 -3.34 -13.12
CA PHE A 244 0.59 -2.03 -12.48
C PHE A 244 1.97 -1.81 -11.88
N LEU A 245 2.64 -0.76 -12.32
CA LEU A 245 4.01 -0.48 -11.92
C LEU A 245 4.04 0.72 -10.98
N TYR A 246 4.40 0.48 -9.73
CA TYR A 246 4.78 1.57 -8.85
C TYR A 246 6.11 2.13 -9.32
N THR A 247 6.16 3.44 -9.48
CA THR A 247 7.29 4.15 -10.07
C THR A 247 7.59 5.36 -9.21
N MET A 248 8.58 5.27 -8.36
CA MET A 248 9.01 6.41 -7.57
C MET A 248 9.62 7.49 -8.48
N ILE A 249 9.26 8.74 -8.26
CA ILE A 249 9.81 9.89 -8.97
C ILE A 249 10.45 10.87 -7.99
N GLY A 250 11.63 11.39 -8.35
CA GLY A 250 12.44 12.21 -7.46
C GLY A 250 13.39 11.40 -6.58
N GLY A 251 13.75 11.92 -5.41
CA GLY A 251 14.85 11.39 -4.63
C GLY A 251 16.19 11.61 -5.36
N ASN A 252 16.91 10.54 -5.64
CA ASN A 252 18.16 10.60 -6.43
C ASN A 252 17.93 10.55 -7.93
N ASN A 253 16.69 10.33 -8.38
CA ASN A 253 16.36 10.29 -9.80
C ASN A 253 15.98 11.71 -10.26
N GLY A 254 16.70 12.22 -11.25
CA GLY A 254 16.41 13.51 -11.88
C GLY A 254 15.10 13.46 -12.68
N PHE A 255 14.66 14.67 -13.11
CA PHE A 255 13.45 14.82 -13.91
C PHE A 255 13.49 13.96 -15.18
N GLU A 256 14.58 14.04 -15.94
CA GLU A 256 14.71 13.37 -17.24
C GLU A 256 14.65 11.83 -17.11
N GLU A 257 15.35 11.27 -16.12
CA GLU A 257 15.30 9.82 -15.86
C GLU A 257 13.87 9.38 -15.53
N CYS A 258 13.21 10.09 -14.63
CA CYS A 258 11.84 9.78 -14.22
C CYS A 258 10.87 9.89 -15.42
N TYR A 259 10.99 10.94 -16.22
CA TYR A 259 10.18 11.14 -17.41
C TYR A 259 10.37 10.02 -18.43
N ASN A 260 11.64 9.71 -18.79
CA ASN A 260 11.96 8.68 -19.77
C ASN A 260 11.41 7.32 -19.36
N ARG A 261 11.55 6.94 -18.08
CA ARG A 261 11.05 5.69 -17.55
C ARG A 261 9.53 5.61 -17.59
N ILE A 262 8.82 6.66 -17.17
CA ILE A 262 7.35 6.70 -17.22
C ILE A 262 6.85 6.72 -18.66
N ASN A 263 7.48 7.52 -19.53
CA ASN A 263 7.09 7.60 -20.94
C ASN A 263 7.33 6.26 -21.68
N TYR A 264 8.39 5.51 -21.34
CA TYR A 264 8.60 4.17 -21.84
C TYR A 264 7.36 3.27 -21.62
N TRP A 265 6.85 3.24 -20.40
CA TRP A 265 5.65 2.44 -20.07
C TRP A 265 4.39 3.00 -20.73
N ARG A 266 4.33 4.30 -20.91
CA ARG A 266 3.24 4.93 -21.68
C ARG A 266 3.21 4.45 -23.12
N GLU A 267 4.35 4.44 -23.79
CA GLU A 267 4.43 3.98 -25.19
C GLU A 267 4.03 2.50 -25.31
N LYS A 268 4.49 1.64 -24.39
CA LYS A 268 4.07 0.23 -24.33
C LYS A 268 2.55 0.08 -24.16
N LEU A 269 1.96 0.89 -23.29
CA LEU A 269 0.49 0.89 -23.09
C LEU A 269 -0.25 1.35 -24.36
N LEU A 270 0.24 2.41 -25.02
CA LEU A 270 -0.38 2.93 -26.24
C LEU A 270 -0.27 1.94 -27.41
N GLU A 271 0.84 1.25 -27.53
CA GLU A 271 1.03 0.16 -28.51
C GLU A 271 0.00 -0.96 -28.25
N TYR A 272 -0.10 -1.45 -27.02
CA TYR A 272 -1.10 -2.45 -26.64
C TYR A 272 -2.52 -1.99 -26.97
N ARG A 273 -2.87 -0.74 -26.70
CA ARG A 273 -4.23 -0.21 -26.98
C ARG A 273 -4.56 -0.20 -28.47
N LYS A 274 -3.57 0.03 -29.35
CA LYS A 274 -3.73 0.01 -30.79
C LYS A 274 -3.83 -1.42 -31.34
N THR A 275 -2.87 -2.25 -31.00
CA THR A 275 -2.66 -3.54 -31.64
C THR A 275 -3.34 -4.70 -30.93
N LYS A 276 -3.64 -4.53 -29.65
CA LYS A 276 -4.00 -5.61 -28.70
C LYS A 276 -2.91 -6.65 -28.54
N HIS A 277 -1.73 -6.44 -29.13
CA HIS A 277 -0.53 -7.21 -28.87
C HIS A 277 0.26 -6.63 -27.69
N GLY A 278 0.94 -7.45 -26.94
CA GLY A 278 1.65 -7.04 -25.72
C GLY A 278 0.78 -7.06 -24.47
N ARG A 279 0.90 -6.03 -23.63
CA ARG A 279 0.29 -6.03 -22.30
C ARG A 279 -0.27 -4.67 -21.90
N ALA A 280 -1.37 -4.71 -21.15
CA ALA A 280 -1.87 -3.52 -20.47
C ALA A 280 -0.98 -3.23 -19.25
N VAL A 281 -0.03 -2.32 -19.40
CA VAL A 281 0.90 -1.90 -18.35
C VAL A 281 0.58 -0.47 -17.95
N TYR A 282 0.29 -0.23 -16.67
CA TYR A 282 0.01 1.10 -16.14
C TYR A 282 1.08 1.50 -15.13
N ALA A 283 1.77 2.59 -15.41
CA ALA A 283 2.65 3.22 -14.44
C ALA A 283 1.85 4.05 -13.44
N TYR A 284 2.29 4.06 -12.20
CA TYR A 284 1.80 4.92 -11.14
C TYR A 284 2.96 5.69 -10.53
N ALA A 285 3.02 6.98 -10.83
CA ALA A 285 4.08 7.84 -10.34
C ALA A 285 3.85 8.24 -8.88
N GLN A 286 4.81 7.90 -8.04
CA GLN A 286 4.79 8.21 -6.62
C GLN A 286 5.91 9.21 -6.30
N PRO A 287 5.57 10.48 -6.01
CA PRO A 287 6.55 11.46 -5.60
C PRO A 287 7.32 11.02 -4.35
N TYR A 288 8.64 11.09 -4.41
CA TYR A 288 9.48 10.77 -3.27
C TYR A 288 9.18 11.68 -2.08
N ARG A 289 9.09 11.07 -0.92
CA ARG A 289 9.05 11.75 0.38
C ARG A 289 10.04 11.06 1.30
N ASP A 290 10.85 11.85 1.99
CA ASP A 290 11.77 11.31 2.99
C ASP A 290 10.96 10.76 4.17
N PRO A 291 11.03 9.45 4.44
CA PRO A 291 10.29 8.86 5.54
C PRO A 291 10.87 9.22 6.93
N PHE A 292 12.09 9.76 6.97
CA PHE A 292 12.79 10.14 8.22
C PHE A 292 12.91 11.66 8.39
N GLY A 293 12.63 12.42 7.33
CA GLY A 293 12.71 13.87 7.34
C GLY A 293 11.43 14.55 7.83
N LYS A 294 11.54 15.84 8.09
CA LYS A 294 10.36 16.72 8.18
C LYS A 294 9.68 16.71 6.82
N ALA A 295 8.34 16.90 6.80
CA ALA A 295 7.55 16.93 5.58
C ALA A 295 8.23 17.82 4.53
N ASN A 296 8.87 17.20 3.54
CA ASN A 296 9.58 17.91 2.49
C ASN A 296 8.56 18.47 1.49
N GLU A 297 8.75 19.70 1.04
CA GLU A 297 8.02 20.18 -0.12
C GLU A 297 8.38 19.32 -1.32
N ILE A 298 7.36 18.69 -1.90
CA ILE A 298 7.53 17.94 -3.15
C ILE A 298 7.74 18.97 -4.27
N PRO A 299 8.84 18.88 -5.06
CA PRO A 299 9.05 19.72 -6.23
C PRO A 299 7.85 19.70 -7.19
N MET A 300 7.56 20.84 -7.79
CA MET A 300 6.35 20.99 -8.59
C MET A 300 6.32 20.02 -9.78
N TRP A 301 7.47 19.76 -10.42
CA TRP A 301 7.53 18.80 -11.53
C TRP A 301 7.11 17.38 -11.14
N GLN A 302 7.40 16.96 -9.89
CA GLN A 302 6.96 15.64 -9.41
C GLN A 302 5.44 15.60 -9.21
N LYS A 303 4.86 16.68 -8.68
CA LYS A 303 3.40 16.80 -8.53
C LYS A 303 2.70 16.76 -9.89
N ASP A 304 3.21 17.50 -10.85
CA ASP A 304 2.65 17.59 -12.20
C ASP A 304 2.81 16.26 -12.96
N MET A 305 3.97 15.61 -12.84
CA MET A 305 4.22 14.29 -13.45
C MET A 305 3.33 13.21 -12.84
N ALA A 306 3.16 13.21 -11.52
CA ALA A 306 2.23 12.30 -10.86
C ALA A 306 0.77 12.57 -11.26
N GLN A 307 0.37 13.82 -11.36
CA GLN A 307 -0.98 14.18 -11.81
C GLN A 307 -1.25 13.73 -13.26
N TRP A 308 -0.27 13.86 -14.14
CA TRP A 308 -0.36 13.38 -15.52
C TRP A 308 -0.41 11.86 -15.59
N CYS A 309 0.56 11.18 -14.96
CA CYS A 309 0.71 9.73 -15.03
C CYS A 309 -0.49 8.99 -14.38
N ASN A 310 -0.92 9.44 -13.21
CA ASN A 310 -1.90 8.72 -12.39
C ASN A 310 -3.35 8.91 -12.86
N LYS A 311 -3.60 9.83 -13.78
CA LYS A 311 -4.91 10.00 -14.42
C LYS A 311 -4.94 9.27 -15.76
N ARG A 312 -5.43 8.03 -15.74
CA ARG A 312 -5.42 7.09 -16.89
C ARG A 312 -5.84 7.73 -18.22
N MET A 313 -6.88 8.54 -18.23
CA MET A 313 -7.34 9.23 -19.43
C MET A 313 -6.28 10.20 -19.95
N ILE A 314 -5.75 11.05 -19.10
CA ILE A 314 -4.73 12.04 -19.45
C ILE A 314 -3.45 11.35 -19.93
N PHE A 315 -3.00 10.34 -19.19
CA PHE A 315 -1.82 9.55 -19.51
C PHE A 315 -1.88 8.92 -20.90
N CYS A 316 -3.07 8.46 -21.33
CA CYS A 316 -3.24 7.86 -22.65
C CYS A 316 -3.45 8.83 -23.79
N THR A 317 -3.96 10.04 -23.54
CA THR A 317 -4.39 10.97 -24.60
C THR A 317 -3.48 12.16 -24.76
N THR A 318 -2.73 12.53 -23.75
CA THR A 318 -1.93 13.77 -23.71
C THR A 318 -0.46 13.43 -23.47
N LYS A 319 0.45 13.94 -24.28
CA LYS A 319 1.88 13.89 -23.97
C LYS A 319 2.19 14.76 -22.77
N PHE A 320 3.25 14.43 -22.02
CA PHE A 320 3.59 15.21 -20.83
C PHE A 320 3.91 16.67 -21.16
N GLU A 321 4.62 16.92 -22.28
CA GLU A 321 4.99 18.24 -22.74
C GLU A 321 3.78 19.15 -23.01
N ASP A 322 2.67 18.54 -23.47
CA ASP A 322 1.41 19.24 -23.76
C ASP A 322 0.47 19.35 -22.57
N PHE A 323 0.77 18.65 -21.48
CA PHE A 323 -0.06 18.65 -20.28
C PHE A 323 -0.01 20.01 -19.57
N SER A 324 -1.18 20.55 -19.25
CA SER A 324 -1.38 21.80 -18.51
C SER A 324 -1.97 21.52 -17.13
N PRO A 325 -1.15 21.32 -16.09
CA PRO A 325 -1.64 21.05 -14.73
C PRO A 325 -2.31 22.25 -14.07
N ARG A 326 -2.02 23.46 -14.56
CA ARG A 326 -2.54 24.76 -14.06
C ARG A 326 -2.60 25.78 -15.19
N LYS A 327 -3.43 26.82 -14.98
CA LYS A 327 -3.63 27.90 -15.96
C LYS A 327 -2.29 28.57 -16.33
N GLY A 328 -2.04 28.72 -17.62
CA GLY A 328 -0.88 29.44 -18.14
C GLY A 328 0.44 28.66 -18.10
N PHE A 329 0.45 27.38 -17.67
CA PHE A 329 1.65 26.57 -17.62
C PHE A 329 1.48 25.29 -18.45
N LYS A 330 2.54 24.92 -19.20
CA LYS A 330 2.66 23.63 -19.87
C LYS A 330 3.93 22.91 -19.40
N CYS A 331 3.83 21.59 -19.24
CA CYS A 331 4.94 20.80 -18.73
C CYS A 331 6.17 20.76 -19.66
N LYS A 332 6.05 21.20 -20.93
CA LYS A 332 7.22 21.43 -21.81
C LYS A 332 8.26 22.38 -21.21
N GLU A 333 7.86 23.25 -20.28
CA GLU A 333 8.77 24.16 -19.58
C GLU A 333 9.81 23.43 -18.69
N TYR A 334 9.56 22.18 -18.34
CA TYR A 334 10.50 21.35 -17.56
C TYR A 334 11.65 20.77 -18.39
N PHE A 335 11.59 20.86 -19.72
CA PHE A 335 12.61 20.38 -20.67
C PHE A 335 13.61 21.48 -21.09
N LYS A 336 13.48 22.68 -20.57
CA LYS A 336 14.40 23.80 -20.75
C LYS A 336 15.50 23.73 -19.70
#